data_eb8eeebab846b1aa244f7646a4578ef5
#
_entry.id   eb8eeebab846b1aa244f7646a4578ef5
#
_cell.length_a   1.000
_cell.length_b   1.000
_cell.length_c   1.000
_cell.angle_alpha   90.00
_cell.angle_beta   90.00
_cell.angle_gamma   90.00
#
_symmetry.space_group_name_H-M   'P 1'
#
loop_
_entity.id
_entity.type
_entity.pdbx_description
1 polymer ?
#
loop_
_entity_poly.entity_id
_entity_poly.type
_entity_poly.pdbx_seq_one_letter_code
_entity_poly.pdbx_strand_id
1 'polypeptide(L)'
;MNWQGKRYWLVGASDGLGAALARKLSARGVEVILSARSEDKLRALADELPGKASIQTVDIADSDSVKEAAKAVGRIDGLVLLA
;
A
#
# COMPACT_ATOMS: atom_id res chain seq x y z
N MET A 1 13.98 -15.47 -4.53
CA MET A 1 12.57 -15.28 -4.17
C MET A 1 11.83 -14.59 -5.31
N ASN A 2 10.67 -15.09 -5.67
CA ASN A 2 9.90 -14.50 -6.75
C ASN A 2 8.83 -13.55 -6.19
N TRP A 3 9.03 -12.27 -6.43
CA TRP A 3 8.11 -11.23 -5.97
C TRP A 3 6.95 -10.98 -6.94
N GLN A 4 7.10 -11.37 -8.17
CA GLN A 4 6.13 -11.06 -9.20
C GLN A 4 4.75 -11.68 -8.92
N GLY A 5 3.71 -10.87 -9.01
CA GLY A 5 2.34 -11.32 -8.77
C GLY A 5 1.92 -11.35 -7.31
N LYS A 6 2.84 -11.07 -6.39
CA LYS A 6 2.51 -10.97 -4.96
C LYS A 6 1.75 -9.69 -4.70
N ARG A 7 0.86 -9.72 -3.70
CA ARG A 7 0.10 -8.54 -3.27
C ARG A 7 0.55 -8.16 -1.86
N TYR A 8 1.02 -6.93 -1.72
CA TYR A 8 1.46 -6.41 -0.43
C TYR A 8 0.69 -5.15 -0.07
N TRP A 9 0.24 -5.09 1.16
CA TRP A 9 -0.49 -3.95 1.70
C TRP A 9 0.47 -3.13 2.57
N LEU A 10 0.70 -1.89 2.17
CA LEU A 10 1.63 -0.98 2.84
C LEU A 10 0.83 0.10 3.54
N VAL A 11 0.80 0.06 4.87
CA VAL A 11 0.07 1.04 5.67
C VAL A 11 1.05 2.09 6.19
N GLY A 12 0.77 3.36 5.92
CA GLY A 12 1.68 4.47 6.20
C GLY A 12 2.62 4.76 5.04
N ALA A 13 2.18 4.53 3.81
CA ALA A 13 3.03 4.51 2.63
C ALA A 13 3.13 5.86 1.89
N SER A 14 2.53 6.92 2.42
CA SER A 14 2.38 8.17 1.65
C SER A 14 3.69 8.91 1.40
N ASP A 15 4.70 8.74 2.24
CA ASP A 15 5.99 9.40 2.06
C ASP A 15 7.10 8.65 2.80
N GLY A 16 8.34 9.15 2.71
CA GLY A 16 9.47 8.62 3.44
C GLY A 16 9.79 7.18 3.11
N LEU A 17 10.02 6.39 4.16
CA LEU A 17 10.42 4.98 4.05
C LEU A 17 9.34 4.14 3.35
N GLY A 18 8.08 4.41 3.62
CA GLY A 18 6.98 3.68 3.00
C GLY A 18 6.92 3.89 1.49
N ALA A 19 7.13 5.11 1.04
CA ALA A 19 7.17 5.42 -0.39
C ALA A 19 8.37 4.74 -1.06
N ALA A 20 9.54 4.75 -0.41
CA ALA A 20 10.73 4.09 -0.94
C ALA A 20 10.51 2.59 -1.08
N LEU A 21 9.90 1.96 -0.09
CA LEU A 21 9.60 0.53 -0.13
C LEU A 21 8.60 0.21 -1.24
N ALA A 22 7.57 1.04 -1.40
CA ALA A 22 6.58 0.85 -2.45
C ALA A 22 7.22 0.86 -3.83
N ARG A 23 8.15 1.78 -4.06
CA ARG A 23 8.88 1.85 -5.34
C ARG A 23 9.69 0.58 -5.61
N LYS A 24 10.38 0.09 -4.58
CA LYS A 24 11.19 -1.13 -4.72
C LYS A 24 10.33 -2.36 -4.99
N LEU A 25 9.25 -2.53 -4.25
CA LEU A 25 8.37 -3.67 -4.44
C LEU A 25 7.70 -3.61 -5.81
N SER A 26 7.22 -2.45 -6.21
CA SER A 26 6.58 -2.27 -7.51
C SER A 26 7.54 -2.60 -8.66
N ALA A 27 8.80 -2.20 -8.53
CA ALA A 27 9.81 -2.50 -9.55
C ALA A 27 10.08 -4.00 -9.69
N ARG A 28 9.75 -4.79 -8.68
CA ARG A 28 9.93 -6.24 -8.69
C ARG A 28 8.66 -7.00 -9.11
N GLY A 29 7.64 -6.28 -9.54
CA GLY A 29 6.40 -6.89 -10.01
C GLY A 29 5.37 -7.18 -8.92
N VAL A 30 5.57 -6.63 -7.73
CA VAL A 30 4.59 -6.75 -6.64
C VAL A 30 3.44 -5.79 -6.90
N GLU A 31 2.22 -6.28 -6.74
CA GLU A 31 1.06 -5.41 -6.69
C GLU A 31 0.99 -4.79 -5.30
N VAL A 32 1.06 -3.47 -5.22
CA VAL A 32 1.06 -2.77 -3.94
C VAL A 32 -0.28 -2.11 -3.70
N ILE A 33 -0.77 -2.22 -2.47
CA ILE A 33 -1.94 -1.51 -2.00
C ILE A 33 -1.43 -0.48 -0.99
N LEU A 34 -1.62 0.79 -1.30
CA LEU A 34 -1.05 1.88 -0.51
C LEU A 34 -2.13 2.47 0.39
N SER A 35 -1.85 2.55 1.68
CA SER A 35 -2.79 3.10 2.66
C SER A 35 -2.14 4.17 3.52
N ALA A 36 -2.88 5.22 3.75
CA ALA A 36 -2.58 6.31 4.67
C ALA A 36 -3.85 7.16 4.77
N ARG A 37 -3.81 8.24 5.55
CA ARG A 37 -4.97 9.11 5.66
C ARG A 37 -5.14 10.03 4.46
N SER A 38 -4.06 10.43 3.81
CA SER A 38 -4.11 11.39 2.70
C SER A 38 -4.24 10.69 1.36
N GLU A 39 -5.42 10.75 0.77
CA GLU A 39 -5.65 10.14 -0.55
C GLU A 39 -4.80 10.81 -1.63
N ASP A 40 -4.62 12.13 -1.57
CA ASP A 40 -3.87 12.85 -2.60
C ASP A 40 -2.41 12.38 -2.67
N LYS A 41 -1.77 12.19 -1.51
CA LYS A 41 -0.39 11.70 -1.45
C LYS A 41 -0.29 10.27 -1.97
N LEU A 42 -1.25 9.42 -1.60
CA LEU A 42 -1.28 8.04 -2.07
C LEU A 42 -1.45 7.97 -3.58
N ARG A 43 -2.33 8.79 -4.13
CA ARG A 43 -2.59 8.82 -5.56
C ARG A 43 -1.34 9.26 -6.34
N ALA A 44 -0.67 10.31 -5.84
CA ALA A 44 0.57 10.78 -6.47
C ALA A 44 1.64 9.69 -6.46
N LEU A 45 1.79 8.96 -5.37
CA LEU A 45 2.75 7.85 -5.29
C LEU A 45 2.36 6.72 -6.24
N ALA A 46 1.08 6.33 -6.25
CA ALA A 46 0.61 5.25 -7.12
C ALA A 46 0.88 5.56 -8.59
N ASP A 47 0.71 6.82 -9.00
CA ASP A 47 0.90 7.24 -10.39
C ASP A 47 2.36 7.10 -10.85
N GLU A 48 3.32 7.17 -9.94
CA GLU A 48 4.73 7.05 -10.32
C GLU A 48 5.26 5.61 -10.26
N LEU A 49 4.47 4.65 -9.76
CA LEU A 49 4.92 3.27 -9.65
C LEU A 49 4.84 2.55 -10.99
N PRO A 50 5.88 1.75 -11.34
CA PRO A 50 5.89 1.06 -12.64
C PRO A 50 4.91 -0.10 -12.74
N GLY A 51 4.56 -0.71 -11.61
CA GLY A 51 3.69 -1.87 -11.58
C GLY A 51 2.27 -1.54 -11.17
N LYS A 52 1.52 -2.57 -10.86
CA LYS A 52 0.13 -2.45 -10.46
C LYS A 52 0.04 -1.89 -9.05
N ALA A 53 -0.71 -0.81 -8.87
CA ALA A 53 -0.87 -0.17 -7.58
C ALA A 53 -2.31 0.30 -7.39
N SER A 54 -2.81 0.17 -6.17
CA SER A 54 -4.11 0.68 -5.80
C SER A 54 -3.97 1.43 -4.47
N ILE A 55 -4.99 2.23 -4.16
CA ILE A 55 -4.98 3.00 -2.92
C ILE A 55 -6.21 2.64 -2.10
N GLN A 56 -6.03 2.63 -0.78
CA GLN A 56 -7.10 2.41 0.18
C GLN A 56 -6.82 3.31 1.38
N THR A 57 -7.57 4.41 1.48
CA THR A 57 -7.39 5.29 2.62
C THR A 57 -7.75 4.58 3.92
N VAL A 58 -7.02 4.88 4.98
CA VAL A 58 -7.26 4.28 6.29
C VAL A 58 -6.79 5.24 7.38
N ASP A 59 -7.55 5.27 8.46
CA ASP A 59 -7.16 5.94 9.69
C ASP A 59 -6.84 4.85 10.73
N ILE A 60 -5.56 4.64 11.02
CA ILE A 60 -5.13 3.57 11.92
C ILE A 60 -5.57 3.80 13.38
N ALA A 61 -5.94 5.01 13.72
CA ALA A 61 -6.49 5.31 15.05
C ALA A 61 -7.95 4.89 15.19
N ASP A 62 -8.61 4.59 14.08
CA ASP A 62 -10.01 4.18 14.05
C ASP A 62 -10.10 2.71 13.66
N SER A 63 -10.47 1.85 14.62
CA SER A 63 -10.52 0.41 14.38
C SER A 63 -11.54 0.02 13.31
N ASP A 64 -12.64 0.76 13.19
CA ASP A 64 -13.62 0.48 12.14
C ASP A 64 -13.07 0.81 10.77
N SER A 65 -12.30 1.90 10.65
CA SER A 65 -11.62 2.24 9.41
C SER A 65 -10.66 1.14 8.98
N VAL A 66 -9.90 0.59 9.93
CA VAL A 66 -8.97 -0.51 9.65
C VAL A 66 -9.71 -1.75 9.16
N LYS A 67 -10.80 -2.12 9.81
CA LYS A 67 -11.59 -3.28 9.41
C LYS A 67 -12.19 -3.12 8.02
N GLU A 68 -12.72 -1.94 7.73
CA GLU A 68 -13.28 -1.63 6.41
C GLU A 68 -12.20 -1.70 5.33
N ALA A 69 -11.04 -1.12 5.60
CA ALA A 69 -9.92 -1.14 4.67
C ALA A 69 -9.45 -2.58 4.40
N ALA A 70 -9.35 -3.40 5.44
CA ALA A 70 -8.95 -4.80 5.31
C ALA A 70 -9.92 -5.58 4.42
N LYS A 71 -11.22 -5.33 4.56
CA LYS A 71 -12.21 -5.97 3.70
C LYS A 71 -12.07 -5.52 2.25
N ALA A 72 -11.85 -4.22 2.03
CA ALA A 72 -11.70 -3.68 0.69
C ALA A 72 -10.44 -4.19 -0.01
N VAL A 73 -9.35 -4.33 0.73
CA VAL A 73 -8.08 -4.82 0.20
C VAL A 73 -8.16 -6.29 -0.19
N GLY A 74 -8.83 -7.11 0.61
CA GLY A 74 -9.00 -8.52 0.34
C GLY A 74 -7.74 -9.33 0.61
N ARG A 75 -7.47 -10.33 -0.24
CA ARG A 75 -6.35 -11.24 -0.03
C ARG A 75 -5.01 -10.56 -0.28
N ILE A 76 -4.08 -10.76 0.63
CA ILE A 76 -2.72 -10.25 0.52
C ILE A 76 -1.71 -11.34 0.85
N ASP A 77 -0.50 -11.19 0.32
CA ASP A 77 0.63 -12.07 0.63
C ASP A 77 1.48 -11.50 1.76
N GLY A 78 1.42 -10.20 1.98
CA GLY A 78 2.15 -9.57 3.07
C GLY A 78 1.57 -8.22 3.45
N LEU A 79 1.83 -7.83 4.70
CA LEU A 79 1.41 -6.56 5.26
C LEU A 79 2.63 -5.87 5.86
N VAL A 80 2.84 -4.61 5.51
CA VAL A 80 3.90 -3.79 6.09
C VAL A 80 3.26 -2.60 6.77
N LEU A 81 3.48 -2.48 8.06
CA LEU A 81 2.94 -1.38 8.86
C LEU A 81 4.07 -0.41 9.18
N LEU A 82 3.93 0.81 8.64
CA LEU A 82 4.92 1.86 8.77
C LEU A 82 4.30 3.00 9.57
N ALA A 83 4.48 2.98 10.85
CA ALA A 83 3.88 3.97 11.73
C ALA A 83 4.77 5.20 11.85
#